data_54dbaca50ad29f7d6851acad2042fcf5
#
_entry.id   54dbaca50ad29f7d6851acad2042fcf5
#
_cell.length_a   1.000
_cell.length_b   1.000
_cell.length_c   1.000
_cell.angle_alpha   90.00
_cell.angle_beta   90.00
_cell.angle_gamma   90.00
#
_symmetry.space_group_name_H-M   'P 1'
#
loop_
_entity.id
_entity.type
_entity.pdbx_description
1 polymer ?
#
loop_
_entity_poly.entity_id
_entity_poly.type
_entity_poly.pdbx_seq_one_letter_code
_entity_poly.pdbx_strand_id
1 'polypeptide(L)'
;MTTTSDATTTTSEAGRPVGRGAAGSTTEPSRADRATREEILYYCRESVRVGLNFNTQGNISVRLPGAHDGADAIVITPSDVRYDAMSVDDMVVVGLDGTVLEGDLLPSTELPVHLEHYRRRPDVQAIVHTESTFVNVLGALGRRIDPVLLNMVLYAKGPVEVMPFEFSTNADFGRRSAELMGDDVDAVVWGNHGLLAVGTSLKLAFKVAVAVEENAEVLLRASAAGTPKVLVYADIDVPEGARLP
;
A
#
# COMPACT_ATOMS: atom_id res chain seq x y z
N MET A 1 46.41 6.15 46.45
CA MET A 1 45.03 6.36 46.91
C MET A 1 44.12 5.97 45.77
N THR A 2 43.63 4.77 45.80
CA THR A 2 42.79 4.11 44.83
C THR A 2 41.34 4.26 45.25
N THR A 3 40.50 4.85 44.42
CA THR A 3 39.04 4.87 44.62
C THR A 3 38.37 4.05 43.49
N THR A 4 37.90 2.90 43.88
CA THR A 4 37.03 2.01 43.11
C THR A 4 35.63 2.61 43.03
N SER A 5 35.04 2.74 41.81
CA SER A 5 33.63 3.11 41.59
C SER A 5 32.87 1.85 41.23
N ASP A 6 31.91 1.49 42.07
CA ASP A 6 30.93 0.42 41.85
C ASP A 6 29.97 0.78 40.74
N ALA A 7 29.88 -0.06 39.71
CA ALA A 7 28.86 0.00 38.66
C ALA A 7 27.67 -0.88 39.07
N THR A 8 26.58 -0.26 39.41
CA THR A 8 25.30 -0.94 39.68
C THR A 8 24.62 -1.34 38.37
N THR A 9 24.58 -2.64 38.13
CA THR A 9 23.87 -3.24 36.96
C THR A 9 22.38 -3.30 37.29
N THR A 10 21.58 -2.46 36.62
CA THR A 10 20.12 -2.59 36.65
C THR A 10 19.69 -3.58 35.57
N THR A 11 19.25 -4.75 35.95
CA THR A 11 18.58 -5.74 35.11
C THR A 11 17.19 -5.23 34.77
N SER A 12 16.94 -4.98 33.48
CA SER A 12 15.58 -4.70 32.95
C SER A 12 14.78 -5.99 32.91
N GLU A 13 13.65 -5.99 33.60
CA GLU A 13 12.65 -7.07 33.55
C GLU A 13 12.10 -7.19 32.14
N ALA A 14 12.25 -8.38 31.56
CA ALA A 14 11.63 -8.78 30.31
C ALA A 14 10.10 -8.77 30.47
N GLY A 15 9.43 -8.03 29.59
CA GLY A 15 7.98 -7.94 29.56
C GLY A 15 7.31 -9.31 29.42
N ARG A 16 6.31 -9.56 30.25
CA ARG A 16 5.42 -10.73 30.22
C ARG A 16 4.72 -10.82 28.84
N PRO A 17 4.56 -12.00 28.27
CA PRO A 17 3.74 -12.16 27.08
C PRO A 17 2.27 -11.86 27.42
N VAL A 18 1.67 -11.00 26.61
CA VAL A 18 0.23 -10.69 26.65
C VAL A 18 -0.53 -11.99 26.38
N GLY A 19 -1.49 -12.30 27.24
CA GLY A 19 -2.25 -13.54 27.22
C GLY A 19 -2.92 -13.82 25.87
N ARG A 20 -2.89 -15.09 25.46
CA ARG A 20 -3.65 -15.61 24.34
C ARG A 20 -5.13 -15.30 24.55
N GLY A 21 -5.68 -14.43 23.69
CA GLY A 21 -7.13 -14.28 23.55
C GLY A 21 -7.76 -15.60 23.15
N ALA A 22 -9.00 -15.80 23.57
CA ALA A 22 -9.79 -17.01 23.40
C ALA A 22 -9.78 -17.50 21.92
N ALA A 23 -9.75 -18.83 21.77
CA ALA A 23 -9.82 -19.53 20.50
C ALA A 23 -10.96 -18.97 19.63
N GLY A 24 -10.60 -18.24 18.56
CA GLY A 24 -11.52 -17.83 17.52
C GLY A 24 -12.08 -19.07 16.82
N SER A 25 -13.37 -19.04 16.55
CA SER A 25 -14.07 -20.04 15.75
C SER A 25 -13.34 -20.22 14.41
N THR A 26 -12.79 -21.41 14.17
CA THR A 26 -12.19 -21.77 12.87
C THR A 26 -13.34 -22.07 11.89
N THR A 27 -14.04 -21.05 11.44
CA THR A 27 -14.86 -21.17 10.25
C THR A 27 -13.94 -21.10 9.05
N GLU A 28 -13.97 -22.14 8.18
CA GLU A 28 -13.24 -22.08 6.90
C GLU A 28 -13.62 -20.80 6.15
N PRO A 29 -12.62 -20.07 5.55
CA PRO A 29 -12.89 -18.85 4.79
C PRO A 29 -13.97 -19.11 3.74
N SER A 30 -14.86 -18.13 3.53
CA SER A 30 -15.85 -18.23 2.47
C SER A 30 -15.16 -18.41 1.12
N ARG A 31 -15.83 -19.04 0.14
CA ARG A 31 -15.26 -19.21 -1.21
C ARG A 31 -14.83 -17.88 -1.85
N ALA A 32 -15.56 -16.81 -1.58
CA ALA A 32 -15.26 -15.46 -2.06
C ALA A 32 -14.00 -14.89 -1.40
N ASP A 33 -13.84 -15.09 -0.09
CA ASP A 33 -12.66 -14.67 0.65
C ASP A 33 -11.41 -15.43 0.17
N ARG A 34 -11.50 -16.74 -0.04
CA ARG A 34 -10.39 -17.53 -0.58
C ARG A 34 -9.93 -17.05 -1.97
N ALA A 35 -10.87 -16.75 -2.88
CA ALA A 35 -10.54 -16.20 -4.19
C ALA A 35 -9.84 -14.84 -4.09
N THR A 36 -10.25 -13.98 -3.17
CA THR A 36 -9.60 -12.70 -2.88
C THR A 36 -8.17 -12.89 -2.38
N ARG A 37 -7.94 -13.83 -1.47
CA ARG A 37 -6.59 -14.16 -0.96
C ARG A 37 -5.69 -14.71 -2.08
N GLU A 38 -6.22 -15.57 -2.96
CA GLU A 38 -5.50 -16.07 -4.13
C GLU A 38 -5.12 -14.94 -5.10
N GLU A 39 -6.02 -13.96 -5.32
CA GLU A 39 -5.74 -12.78 -6.14
C GLU A 39 -4.66 -11.88 -5.50
N ILE A 40 -4.74 -11.62 -4.20
CA ILE A 40 -3.70 -10.86 -3.46
C ILE A 40 -2.34 -11.57 -3.61
N LEU A 41 -2.28 -12.88 -3.37
CA LEU A 41 -1.05 -13.65 -3.47
C LEU A 41 -0.44 -13.59 -4.88
N TYR A 42 -1.29 -13.66 -5.91
CA TYR A 42 -0.86 -13.47 -7.30
C TYR A 42 -0.19 -12.11 -7.50
N TYR A 43 -0.83 -11.00 -7.08
CA TYR A 43 -0.28 -9.67 -7.26
C TYR A 43 0.92 -9.36 -6.35
N CYS A 44 1.02 -9.97 -5.18
CA CYS A 44 2.22 -9.92 -4.36
C CYS A 44 3.43 -10.49 -5.11
N ARG A 45 3.29 -11.67 -5.70
CA ARG A 45 4.35 -12.31 -6.49
C ARG A 45 4.64 -11.54 -7.78
N GLU A 46 3.60 -11.04 -8.42
CA GLU A 46 3.73 -10.22 -9.63
C GLU A 46 4.47 -8.91 -9.35
N SER A 47 4.24 -8.26 -8.19
CA SER A 47 4.94 -7.02 -7.82
C SER A 47 6.47 -7.25 -7.70
N VAL A 48 6.88 -8.40 -7.18
CA VAL A 48 8.31 -8.78 -7.13
C VAL A 48 8.83 -9.08 -8.54
N ARG A 49 8.06 -9.83 -9.34
CA ARG A 49 8.45 -10.20 -10.71
C ARG A 49 8.69 -8.99 -11.62
N VAL A 50 7.88 -7.93 -11.46
CA VAL A 50 7.99 -6.71 -12.28
C VAL A 50 8.85 -5.61 -11.64
N GLY A 51 9.46 -5.87 -10.47
CA GLY A 51 10.39 -4.95 -9.81
C GLY A 51 9.72 -3.80 -9.04
N LEU A 52 8.44 -3.93 -8.68
CA LEU A 52 7.75 -2.95 -7.83
C LEU A 52 8.07 -3.12 -6.34
N ASN A 53 8.37 -4.35 -5.91
CA ASN A 53 8.74 -4.67 -4.54
C ASN A 53 9.93 -5.64 -4.50
N PHE A 54 10.64 -5.62 -3.36
CA PHE A 54 11.77 -6.51 -3.09
C PHE A 54 11.60 -7.14 -1.71
N ASN A 55 11.91 -8.44 -1.59
CA ASN A 55 11.91 -9.16 -0.32
C ASN A 55 10.56 -9.12 0.42
N THR A 56 10.44 -8.41 1.55
CA THR A 56 9.24 -8.24 2.38
C THR A 56 8.62 -6.85 2.25
N GLN A 57 9.10 -6.05 1.28
CA GLN A 57 8.63 -4.69 1.06
C GLN A 57 7.23 -4.65 0.46
N GLY A 58 6.53 -3.54 0.76
CA GLY A 58 5.18 -3.31 0.29
C GLY A 58 4.12 -4.16 0.98
N ASN A 59 2.88 -3.89 0.69
CA ASN A 59 1.73 -4.65 1.18
C ASN A 59 0.51 -4.40 0.29
N ILE A 60 -0.43 -5.33 0.35
CA ILE A 60 -1.65 -5.29 -0.45
C ILE A 60 -2.84 -5.57 0.45
N SER A 61 -3.93 -4.81 0.26
CA SER A 61 -5.20 -5.11 0.89
C SER A 61 -6.37 -5.01 -0.09
N VAL A 62 -7.44 -5.75 0.21
CA VAL A 62 -8.69 -5.74 -0.56
C VAL A 62 -9.87 -5.68 0.40
N ARG A 63 -10.85 -4.81 0.09
CA ARG A 63 -12.11 -4.68 0.84
C ARG A 63 -12.98 -5.91 0.62
N LEU A 64 -13.58 -6.40 1.69
CA LEU A 64 -14.60 -7.45 1.72
C LEU A 64 -15.93 -6.82 2.19
N PRO A 65 -16.82 -6.43 1.27
CA PRO A 65 -18.08 -5.81 1.64
C PRO A 65 -18.97 -6.76 2.43
N GLY A 66 -19.49 -6.28 3.58
CA GLY A 66 -20.43 -7.02 4.42
C GLY A 66 -19.90 -8.34 5.00
N ALA A 67 -18.58 -8.56 5.03
CA ALA A 67 -17.98 -9.85 5.39
C ALA A 67 -18.05 -10.19 6.87
N HIS A 68 -18.29 -9.21 7.74
CA HIS A 68 -18.36 -9.42 9.19
C HIS A 68 -19.63 -8.83 9.77
N ASP A 69 -20.61 -9.69 10.07
CA ASP A 69 -21.93 -9.29 10.63
C ASP A 69 -22.60 -8.15 9.84
N GLY A 70 -22.41 -8.11 8.52
CA GLY A 70 -22.93 -7.08 7.62
C GLY A 70 -22.07 -5.82 7.52
N ALA A 71 -20.97 -5.71 8.28
CA ALA A 71 -19.98 -4.65 8.16
C ALA A 71 -18.87 -5.03 7.18
N ASP A 72 -18.21 -4.02 6.60
CA ASP A 72 -17.06 -4.21 5.74
C ASP A 72 -15.82 -4.62 6.56
N ALA A 73 -15.04 -5.52 5.99
CA ALA A 73 -13.70 -5.88 6.44
C ALA A 73 -12.69 -5.69 5.30
N ILE A 74 -11.42 -5.93 5.57
CA ILE A 74 -10.36 -6.02 4.57
C ILE A 74 -9.55 -7.30 4.79
N VAL A 75 -9.06 -7.89 3.71
CA VAL A 75 -7.93 -8.83 3.75
C VAL A 75 -6.67 -8.04 3.51
N ILE A 76 -5.64 -8.24 4.32
CA ILE A 76 -4.34 -7.58 4.18
C ILE A 76 -3.20 -8.58 4.32
N THR A 77 -2.10 -8.33 3.61
CA THR A 77 -0.87 -9.10 3.74
C THR A 77 -0.30 -9.00 5.16
N PRO A 78 0.32 -10.08 5.68
CA PRO A 78 0.96 -10.08 6.98
C PRO A 78 2.25 -9.25 6.98
N SER A 79 2.70 -8.84 8.17
CA SER A 79 3.98 -8.15 8.38
C SER A 79 5.15 -9.12 8.21
N ASP A 80 6.20 -8.67 7.53
CA ASP A 80 7.51 -9.33 7.42
C ASP A 80 7.49 -10.77 6.86
N VAL A 81 6.55 -11.05 5.96
CA VAL A 81 6.50 -12.34 5.23
C VAL A 81 6.87 -12.13 3.77
N ARG A 82 7.89 -12.87 3.31
CA ARG A 82 8.31 -12.80 1.90
C ARG A 82 7.23 -13.33 0.97
N TYR A 83 6.96 -12.63 -0.11
CA TYR A 83 5.89 -12.97 -1.06
C TYR A 83 6.07 -14.31 -1.79
N ASP A 84 7.33 -14.77 -1.95
CA ASP A 84 7.62 -16.09 -2.52
C ASP A 84 7.34 -17.25 -1.54
N ALA A 85 7.41 -16.99 -0.24
CA ALA A 85 7.13 -17.96 0.83
C ALA A 85 5.69 -17.87 1.36
N MET A 86 4.97 -16.76 1.09
CA MET A 86 3.63 -16.51 1.60
C MET A 86 2.59 -17.46 0.98
N SER A 87 1.66 -17.92 1.80
CA SER A 87 0.47 -18.69 1.44
C SER A 87 -0.81 -17.86 1.58
N VAL A 88 -1.93 -18.36 1.10
CA VAL A 88 -3.24 -17.72 1.24
C VAL A 88 -3.71 -17.67 2.70
N ASP A 89 -3.27 -18.62 3.51
CA ASP A 89 -3.68 -18.75 4.90
C ASP A 89 -2.88 -17.81 5.84
N ASP A 90 -1.80 -17.19 5.34
CA ASP A 90 -1.01 -16.21 6.09
C ASP A 90 -1.66 -14.82 6.15
N MET A 91 -2.64 -14.55 5.29
CA MET A 91 -3.30 -13.25 5.22
C MET A 91 -4.24 -13.03 6.38
N VAL A 92 -4.38 -11.77 6.79
CA VAL A 92 -5.15 -11.36 7.97
C VAL A 92 -6.41 -10.63 7.54
N VAL A 93 -7.56 -10.99 8.13
CA VAL A 93 -8.82 -10.26 7.96
C VAL A 93 -8.99 -9.28 9.11
N VAL A 94 -9.28 -8.03 8.77
CA VAL A 94 -9.37 -6.93 9.73
C VAL A 94 -10.63 -6.11 9.47
N GLY A 95 -11.38 -5.78 10.51
CA GLY A 95 -12.48 -4.83 10.44
C GLY A 95 -12.00 -3.41 10.13
N LEU A 96 -12.87 -2.56 9.56
CA LEU A 96 -12.49 -1.16 9.29
C LEU A 96 -12.22 -0.36 10.59
N ASP A 97 -12.56 -0.89 11.76
CA ASP A 97 -12.19 -0.35 13.06
C ASP A 97 -10.76 -0.71 13.52
N GLY A 98 -10.09 -1.62 12.78
CA GLY A 98 -8.76 -2.13 13.09
C GLY A 98 -8.74 -3.42 13.90
N THR A 99 -9.91 -3.99 14.25
CA THR A 99 -10.00 -5.26 14.96
C THR A 99 -9.59 -6.41 14.06
N VAL A 100 -8.64 -7.24 14.49
CA VAL A 100 -8.29 -8.49 13.79
C VAL A 100 -9.44 -9.49 13.97
N LEU A 101 -10.02 -9.92 12.86
CA LEU A 101 -11.16 -10.84 12.82
C LEU A 101 -10.72 -12.28 12.54
N GLU A 102 -9.68 -12.45 11.70
CA GLU A 102 -9.17 -13.76 11.29
C GLU A 102 -7.68 -13.67 10.96
N GLY A 103 -6.93 -14.73 11.22
CA GLY A 103 -5.50 -14.89 10.92
C GLY A 103 -4.65 -15.02 12.17
N ASP A 104 -3.56 -15.79 12.04
CA ASP A 104 -2.62 -16.06 13.15
C ASP A 104 -1.40 -15.14 13.15
N LEU A 105 -1.14 -14.46 12.02
CA LEU A 105 -0.03 -13.54 11.85
C LEU A 105 -0.42 -12.10 12.20
N LEU A 106 0.57 -11.26 12.44
CA LEU A 106 0.34 -9.82 12.58
C LEU A 106 0.06 -9.22 11.19
N PRO A 107 -0.97 -8.38 11.04
CA PRO A 107 -1.19 -7.65 9.81
C PRO A 107 -0.01 -6.69 9.54
N SER A 108 0.12 -6.24 8.28
CA SER A 108 1.09 -5.20 7.92
C SER A 108 1.11 -4.05 8.94
N THR A 109 2.30 -3.56 9.28
CA THR A 109 2.47 -2.38 10.16
C THR A 109 1.82 -1.12 9.60
N GLU A 110 1.52 -1.09 8.30
CA GLU A 110 0.86 0.02 7.60
C GLU A 110 -0.67 -0.14 7.50
N LEU A 111 -1.23 -1.15 8.20
CA LEU A 111 -2.68 -1.30 8.32
C LEU A 111 -3.41 0.00 8.67
N PRO A 112 -2.94 0.83 9.64
CA PRO A 112 -3.63 2.08 9.95
C PRO A 112 -3.77 3.03 8.77
N VAL A 113 -2.77 3.05 7.87
CA VAL A 113 -2.81 3.89 6.66
C VAL A 113 -3.83 3.37 5.66
N HIS A 114 -3.85 2.06 5.41
CA HIS A 114 -4.87 1.44 4.53
C HIS A 114 -6.28 1.75 5.02
N LEU A 115 -6.54 1.61 6.33
CA LEU A 115 -7.85 1.88 6.92
C LEU A 115 -8.30 3.34 6.69
N GLU A 116 -7.41 4.32 6.82
CA GLU A 116 -7.74 5.73 6.59
C GLU A 116 -8.10 6.00 5.11
N HIS A 117 -7.38 5.38 4.16
CA HIS A 117 -7.74 5.47 2.74
C HIS A 117 -9.10 4.84 2.44
N TYR A 118 -9.41 3.67 3.00
CA TYR A 118 -10.74 3.05 2.85
C TYR A 118 -11.86 3.86 3.48
N ARG A 119 -11.61 4.53 4.61
CA ARG A 119 -12.60 5.41 5.26
C ARG A 119 -12.85 6.67 4.45
N ARG A 120 -11.79 7.27 3.88
CA ARG A 120 -11.86 8.49 3.09
C ARG A 120 -12.50 8.26 1.72
N ARG A 121 -12.23 7.11 1.08
CA ARG A 121 -12.63 6.75 -0.28
C ARG A 121 -13.47 5.45 -0.27
N PRO A 122 -14.79 5.54 -0.11
CA PRO A 122 -15.67 4.35 -0.15
C PRO A 122 -15.68 3.62 -1.49
N ASP A 123 -15.31 4.28 -2.58
CA ASP A 123 -15.13 3.71 -3.91
C ASP A 123 -13.92 2.80 -4.03
N VAL A 124 -12.91 2.97 -3.16
CA VAL A 124 -11.70 2.15 -3.15
C VAL A 124 -12.02 0.74 -2.65
N GLN A 125 -11.71 -0.26 -3.49
CA GLN A 125 -11.86 -1.68 -3.18
C GLN A 125 -10.54 -2.38 -2.94
N ALA A 126 -9.42 -1.81 -3.39
CA ALA A 126 -8.10 -2.38 -3.19
C ALA A 126 -7.02 -1.30 -3.07
N ILE A 127 -5.99 -1.62 -2.31
CA ILE A 127 -4.80 -0.80 -2.11
C ILE A 127 -3.56 -1.65 -2.38
N VAL A 128 -2.61 -1.09 -3.14
CA VAL A 128 -1.31 -1.66 -3.44
C VAL A 128 -0.25 -0.65 -2.99
N HIS A 129 0.51 -0.99 -1.96
CA HIS A 129 1.70 -0.25 -1.56
C HIS A 129 2.94 -0.92 -2.15
N THR A 130 3.82 -0.09 -2.77
CA THR A 130 5.06 -0.53 -3.40
C THR A 130 6.23 0.37 -3.03
N GLU A 131 7.45 -0.20 -3.03
CA GLU A 131 8.69 0.54 -2.77
C GLU A 131 9.59 0.55 -4.02
N SER A 132 9.00 0.82 -5.17
CA SER A 132 9.65 0.75 -6.47
C SER A 132 10.71 1.85 -6.67
N THR A 133 11.69 1.56 -7.52
CA THR A 133 12.94 2.32 -7.60
C THR A 133 12.75 3.76 -8.07
N PHE A 134 12.05 3.99 -9.19
CA PHE A 134 11.98 5.32 -9.79
C PHE A 134 11.01 6.25 -9.05
N VAL A 135 9.92 5.70 -8.52
CA VAL A 135 9.07 6.41 -7.57
C VAL A 135 9.89 6.86 -6.36
N ASN A 136 10.71 5.96 -5.79
CA ASN A 136 11.55 6.29 -4.64
C ASN A 136 12.62 7.33 -4.97
N VAL A 137 13.19 7.35 -6.19
CA VAL A 137 14.11 8.42 -6.61
C VAL A 137 13.41 9.77 -6.60
N LEU A 138 12.21 9.88 -7.18
CA LEU A 138 11.45 11.14 -7.20
C LEU A 138 10.92 11.50 -5.81
N GLY A 139 10.50 10.52 -5.02
CA GLY A 139 10.10 10.69 -3.63
C GLY A 139 11.24 11.22 -2.74
N ALA A 140 12.46 10.72 -2.90
CA ALA A 140 13.64 11.21 -2.18
C ALA A 140 14.04 12.64 -2.60
N LEU A 141 13.69 13.06 -3.81
CA LEU A 141 13.87 14.43 -4.30
C LEU A 141 12.72 15.35 -3.87
N GLY A 142 11.67 14.85 -3.23
CA GLY A 142 10.43 15.59 -2.95
C GLY A 142 9.76 16.10 -4.21
N ARG A 143 9.95 15.41 -5.33
CA ARG A 143 9.50 15.85 -6.65
C ARG A 143 8.20 15.15 -7.04
N ARG A 144 7.15 15.93 -7.22
CA ARG A 144 5.87 15.47 -7.79
C ARG A 144 6.08 14.71 -9.10
N ILE A 145 5.32 13.66 -9.30
CA ILE A 145 5.36 12.85 -10.52
C ILE A 145 4.30 13.37 -11.49
N ASP A 146 4.74 14.19 -12.45
CA ASP A 146 3.88 14.71 -13.51
C ASP A 146 3.65 13.65 -14.60
N PRO A 147 2.44 13.55 -15.18
CA PRO A 147 2.16 12.58 -16.24
C PRO A 147 2.92 12.92 -17.53
N VAL A 148 3.74 12.01 -18.00
CA VAL A 148 4.43 12.09 -19.33
C VAL A 148 4.09 10.89 -20.21
N LEU A 149 3.41 9.89 -19.66
CA LEU A 149 2.90 8.72 -20.37
C LEU A 149 1.37 8.65 -20.30
N LEU A 150 0.76 8.18 -21.39
CA LEU A 150 -0.69 8.00 -21.47
C LEU A 150 -1.23 7.08 -20.36
N ASN A 151 -0.55 5.98 -20.06
CA ASN A 151 -0.96 5.04 -19.00
C ASN A 151 -1.10 5.71 -17.64
N MET A 152 -0.20 6.64 -17.29
CA MET A 152 -0.31 7.40 -16.04
C MET A 152 -1.59 8.24 -16.01
N VAL A 153 -1.90 8.93 -17.11
CA VAL A 153 -3.13 9.74 -17.18
C VAL A 153 -4.37 8.88 -17.07
N LEU A 154 -4.38 7.70 -17.72
CA LEU A 154 -5.54 6.80 -17.72
C LEU A 154 -5.75 6.09 -16.39
N TYR A 155 -4.69 5.70 -15.70
CA TYR A 155 -4.79 4.89 -14.48
C TYR A 155 -4.66 5.70 -13.20
N ALA A 156 -3.63 6.57 -13.08
CA ALA A 156 -3.48 7.42 -11.90
C ALA A 156 -4.36 8.67 -11.94
N LYS A 157 -4.89 9.03 -13.11
CA LYS A 157 -5.83 10.12 -13.40
C LYS A 157 -5.26 11.53 -13.26
N GLY A 158 -4.03 11.68 -12.79
CA GLY A 158 -3.40 12.99 -12.61
C GLY A 158 -1.96 12.92 -12.13
N PRO A 159 -1.36 14.09 -11.81
CA PRO A 159 -0.06 14.15 -11.17
C PRO A 159 -0.12 13.56 -9.76
N VAL A 160 0.92 12.81 -9.38
CA VAL A 160 1.02 12.18 -8.07
C VAL A 160 1.88 13.04 -7.14
N GLU A 161 1.28 13.47 -6.04
CA GLU A 161 1.93 14.30 -5.03
C GLU A 161 2.84 13.46 -4.12
N VAL A 162 3.85 14.14 -3.53
CA VAL A 162 4.83 13.53 -2.62
C VAL A 162 4.66 14.11 -1.24
N MET A 163 4.37 13.25 -0.25
CA MET A 163 4.41 13.62 1.16
C MET A 163 5.85 13.75 1.65
N PRO A 164 6.14 14.67 2.59
CA PRO A 164 7.39 14.64 3.35
C PRO A 164 7.58 13.30 4.06
N PHE A 165 8.84 12.91 4.29
CA PHE A 165 9.15 11.68 5.03
C PHE A 165 8.59 11.73 6.46
N GLU A 166 7.82 10.69 6.80
CA GLU A 166 7.36 10.39 8.16
C GLU A 166 7.23 8.87 8.31
N PHE A 167 7.14 8.36 9.55
CA PHE A 167 6.84 6.95 9.77
C PHE A 167 5.37 6.63 9.43
N SER A 168 5.15 5.70 8.50
CA SER A 168 3.85 5.33 7.91
C SER A 168 3.05 4.30 8.74
N THR A 169 3.20 4.28 10.06
CA THR A 169 2.61 3.23 10.92
C THR A 169 1.46 3.71 11.80
N ASN A 170 0.90 4.89 11.53
CA ASN A 170 -0.16 5.47 12.36
C ASN A 170 -1.29 6.09 11.53
N ALA A 171 -2.46 6.22 12.15
CA ALA A 171 -3.67 6.73 11.51
C ALA A 171 -3.55 8.21 11.11
N ASP A 172 -2.80 9.04 11.85
CA ASP A 172 -2.63 10.46 11.51
C ASP A 172 -1.86 10.63 10.20
N PHE A 173 -0.81 9.84 9.99
CA PHE A 173 -0.11 9.80 8.72
C PHE A 173 -1.05 9.32 7.60
N GLY A 174 -1.81 8.24 7.85
CA GLY A 174 -2.78 7.70 6.88
C GLY A 174 -3.83 8.73 6.46
N ARG A 175 -4.38 9.48 7.42
CA ARG A 175 -5.36 10.54 7.13
C ARG A 175 -4.77 11.64 6.24
N ARG A 176 -3.56 12.16 6.57
CA ARG A 176 -2.90 13.17 5.73
C ARG A 176 -2.51 12.64 4.35
N SER A 177 -2.10 11.36 4.26
CA SER A 177 -1.85 10.69 2.99
C SER A 177 -3.11 10.64 2.12
N ALA A 178 -4.24 10.25 2.69
CA ALA A 178 -5.51 10.19 1.99
C ALA A 178 -6.04 11.60 1.61
N GLU A 179 -5.84 12.59 2.47
CA GLU A 179 -6.17 13.99 2.17
C GLU A 179 -5.33 14.55 1.02
N LEU A 180 -4.01 14.28 1.00
CA LEU A 180 -3.12 14.72 -0.07
C LEU A 180 -3.42 14.05 -1.41
N MET A 181 -3.75 12.75 -1.40
CA MET A 181 -4.17 12.02 -2.60
C MET A 181 -5.47 12.61 -3.19
N GLY A 182 -6.40 13.03 -2.32
CA GLY A 182 -7.69 13.58 -2.73
C GLY A 182 -8.64 12.52 -3.29
N ASP A 183 -9.63 12.99 -4.07
CA ASP A 183 -10.69 12.15 -4.61
C ASP A 183 -10.50 11.83 -6.10
N ASP A 184 -9.70 12.61 -6.80
CA ASP A 184 -9.56 12.57 -8.26
C ASP A 184 -8.33 11.77 -8.73
N VAL A 185 -7.34 11.55 -7.85
CA VAL A 185 -6.10 10.83 -8.16
C VAL A 185 -6.06 9.52 -7.39
N ASP A 186 -5.54 8.47 -8.01
CA ASP A 186 -5.54 7.12 -7.44
C ASP A 186 -4.16 6.69 -6.90
N ALA A 187 -3.29 7.65 -6.62
CA ALA A 187 -1.98 7.37 -6.03
C ALA A 187 -1.42 8.55 -5.21
N VAL A 188 -0.54 8.24 -4.27
CA VAL A 188 0.26 9.19 -3.49
C VAL A 188 1.62 8.60 -3.19
N VAL A 189 2.67 9.41 -3.24
CA VAL A 189 4.04 9.00 -2.86
C VAL A 189 4.32 9.41 -1.42
N TRP A 190 4.85 8.51 -0.64
CA TRP A 190 5.45 8.79 0.66
C TRP A 190 6.96 9.01 0.45
N GLY A 191 7.42 10.24 0.69
CA GLY A 191 8.81 10.62 0.45
C GLY A 191 9.80 9.68 1.15
N ASN A 192 10.86 9.27 0.44
CA ASN A 192 11.88 8.33 0.92
C ASN A 192 11.34 6.96 1.36
N HIS A 193 10.17 6.55 0.87
CA HIS A 193 9.53 5.30 1.28
C HIS A 193 8.93 4.53 0.09
N GLY A 194 7.90 5.06 -0.55
CA GLY A 194 7.22 4.31 -1.61
C GLY A 194 5.95 4.97 -2.12
N LEU A 195 5.16 4.19 -2.85
CA LEU A 195 3.89 4.56 -3.46
C LEU A 195 2.75 3.83 -2.78
N LEU A 196 1.65 4.52 -2.49
CA LEU A 196 0.36 3.90 -2.25
C LEU A 196 -0.53 4.17 -3.46
N ALA A 197 -1.03 3.11 -4.07
CA ALA A 197 -1.96 3.13 -5.20
C ALA A 197 -3.29 2.50 -4.80
N VAL A 198 -4.41 3.09 -5.26
CA VAL A 198 -5.76 2.62 -4.96
C VAL A 198 -6.52 2.29 -6.25
N GLY A 199 -7.61 1.52 -6.12
CA GLY A 199 -8.47 1.22 -7.25
C GLY A 199 -9.80 0.59 -6.85
N THR A 200 -10.75 0.59 -7.79
CA THR A 200 -12.05 -0.09 -7.65
C THR A 200 -11.94 -1.62 -7.83
N SER A 201 -10.74 -2.13 -8.03
CA SER A 201 -10.37 -3.55 -7.99
C SER A 201 -8.87 -3.68 -7.78
N LEU A 202 -8.40 -4.83 -7.31
CA LEU A 202 -6.97 -5.09 -7.12
C LEU A 202 -6.19 -4.99 -8.44
N LYS A 203 -6.78 -5.48 -9.53
CA LYS A 203 -6.20 -5.32 -10.87
C LYS A 203 -5.98 -3.86 -11.26
N LEU A 204 -6.91 -2.96 -10.95
CA LEU A 204 -6.77 -1.53 -11.25
C LEU A 204 -5.75 -0.86 -10.34
N ALA A 205 -5.78 -1.10 -9.03
CA ALA A 205 -4.78 -0.58 -8.10
C ALA A 205 -3.35 -1.00 -8.52
N PHE A 206 -3.17 -2.25 -8.95
CA PHE A 206 -1.88 -2.73 -9.45
C PHE A 206 -1.46 -2.03 -10.75
N LYS A 207 -2.39 -1.81 -11.69
CA LYS A 207 -2.11 -1.05 -12.91
C LYS A 207 -1.72 0.41 -12.62
N VAL A 208 -2.33 1.04 -11.61
CA VAL A 208 -1.91 2.36 -11.16
C VAL A 208 -0.46 2.32 -10.71
N ALA A 209 -0.07 1.37 -9.84
CA ALA A 209 1.29 1.24 -9.35
C ALA A 209 2.31 1.05 -10.49
N VAL A 210 2.03 0.17 -11.45
CA VAL A 210 2.88 -0.05 -12.64
C VAL A 210 2.99 1.24 -13.47
N ALA A 211 1.87 1.89 -13.75
CA ALA A 211 1.85 3.09 -14.59
C ALA A 211 2.63 4.26 -13.96
N VAL A 212 2.55 4.42 -12.64
CA VAL A 212 3.29 5.47 -11.93
C VAL A 212 4.80 5.18 -11.94
N GLU A 213 5.22 3.93 -11.72
CA GLU A 213 6.64 3.56 -11.77
C GLU A 213 7.23 3.73 -13.18
N GLU A 214 6.56 3.23 -14.24
CA GLU A 214 6.99 3.43 -15.63
C GLU A 214 7.09 4.92 -15.97
N ASN A 215 6.09 5.70 -15.56
CA ASN A 215 6.08 7.14 -15.81
C ASN A 215 7.18 7.86 -15.03
N ALA A 216 7.48 7.46 -13.80
CA ALA A 216 8.55 8.00 -12.97
C ALA A 216 9.92 7.78 -13.64
N GLU A 217 10.16 6.58 -14.17
CA GLU A 217 11.37 6.28 -14.94
C GLU A 217 11.51 7.19 -16.16
N VAL A 218 10.47 7.27 -16.98
CA VAL A 218 10.51 8.09 -18.21
C VAL A 218 10.64 9.57 -17.87
N LEU A 219 9.90 10.08 -16.87
CA LEU A 219 9.98 11.47 -16.42
C LEU A 219 11.40 11.82 -15.97
N LEU A 220 12.04 10.96 -15.17
CA LEU A 220 13.40 11.16 -14.68
C LEU A 220 14.41 11.19 -15.82
N ARG A 221 14.37 10.19 -16.71
CA ARG A 221 15.27 10.08 -17.85
C ARG A 221 15.10 11.21 -18.88
N ALA A 222 13.85 11.56 -19.20
CA ALA A 222 13.53 12.66 -20.10
C ALA A 222 13.98 14.02 -19.51
N SER A 223 13.82 14.23 -18.21
CA SER A 223 14.28 15.45 -17.51
C SER A 223 15.80 15.62 -17.57
N ALA A 224 16.55 14.55 -17.61
CA ALA A 224 18.01 14.61 -17.80
C ALA A 224 18.41 14.97 -19.25
N ALA A 225 17.54 14.70 -20.23
CA ALA A 225 17.77 14.98 -21.66
C ALA A 225 17.16 16.32 -22.11
N GLY A 226 16.20 16.88 -21.39
CA GLY A 226 15.49 18.11 -21.74
C GLY A 226 14.28 18.37 -20.88
N THR A 227 13.32 19.15 -21.41
CA THR A 227 12.05 19.44 -20.72
C THR A 227 10.96 18.49 -21.20
N PRO A 228 10.48 17.53 -20.38
CA PRO A 228 9.40 16.63 -20.77
C PRO A 228 8.11 17.38 -21.05
N LYS A 229 7.34 16.90 -22.03
CA LYS A 229 5.97 17.36 -22.24
C LYS A 229 5.05 16.68 -21.24
N VAL A 230 4.44 17.45 -20.35
CA VAL A 230 3.42 16.99 -19.42
C VAL A 230 2.09 16.84 -20.19
N LEU A 231 1.39 15.73 -19.91
CA LEU A 231 0.05 15.44 -20.44
C LEU A 231 -1.00 15.92 -19.42
N VAL A 232 -2.10 16.49 -19.95
CA VAL A 232 -3.26 16.87 -19.13
C VAL A 232 -4.45 16.06 -19.60
N TYR A 233 -5.18 15.41 -18.69
CA TYR A 233 -6.30 14.53 -19.03
C TYR A 233 -7.36 15.24 -19.91
N ALA A 234 -7.67 16.49 -19.57
CA ALA A 234 -8.64 17.29 -20.33
C ALA A 234 -8.21 17.61 -21.77
N ASP A 235 -6.91 17.51 -22.09
CA ASP A 235 -6.36 17.78 -23.42
C ASP A 235 -6.24 16.50 -24.29
N ILE A 236 -6.63 15.34 -23.73
CA ILE A 236 -6.57 14.07 -24.46
C ILE A 236 -7.87 13.88 -25.22
N ASP A 237 -7.76 13.94 -26.55
CA ASP A 237 -8.86 13.58 -27.45
C ASP A 237 -9.07 12.06 -27.40
N VAL A 238 -10.08 11.65 -26.65
CA VAL A 238 -10.45 10.22 -26.53
C VAL A 238 -11.39 9.89 -27.67
N PRO A 239 -11.01 8.98 -28.59
CA PRO A 239 -11.86 8.61 -29.72
C PRO A 239 -13.21 8.08 -29.25
N GLU A 240 -14.28 8.43 -29.96
CA GLU A 240 -15.63 7.93 -29.72
C GLU A 240 -15.62 6.37 -29.72
N GLY A 241 -16.15 5.77 -28.65
CA GLY A 241 -16.19 4.31 -28.48
C GLY A 241 -14.92 3.69 -27.88
N ALA A 242 -13.88 4.48 -27.55
CA ALA A 242 -12.75 3.98 -26.80
C ALA A 242 -13.22 3.56 -25.38
N ARG A 243 -12.84 2.34 -24.97
CA ARG A 243 -13.06 1.88 -23.60
C ARG A 243 -11.90 2.35 -22.74
N LEU A 244 -12.13 3.36 -21.91
CA LEU A 244 -11.19 3.73 -20.87
C LEU A 244 -11.31 2.75 -19.69
N PRO A 245 -10.21 2.53 -18.95
CA PRO A 245 -10.18 1.61 -17.82
C PRO A 245 -11.07 2.05 -16.66
#